data_310359d5ba77ff8b331e861e7b42ebd3
#
_entry.id   310359d5ba77ff8b331e861e7b42ebd3
#
_cell.length_a   1.000
_cell.length_b   1.000
_cell.length_c   1.000
_cell.angle_alpha   90.00
_cell.angle_beta   90.00
_cell.angle_gamma   90.00
#
_symmetry.space_group_name_H-M   'P 1'
#
loop_
_entity.id
_entity.type
_entity.pdbx_description
1 polymer ?
#
loop_
_entity_poly.entity_id
_entity_poly.type
_entity_poly.pdbx_seq_one_letter_code
_entity_poly.pdbx_strand_id
1 'polypeptide(L)'
;MDISELTEELRKQAGRNVRLGYKVKFVLDDGLIFWDGTGDKPEIGNDDKGDADTTITMTAENLEKLIQGGLDPTLAYMTGKLRVEGKMGVALKLTSMFAD
;
A
#
# COMPACT_ATOMS: atom_id res chain seq x y z
N MET A 1 6.01 -13.68 2.07
CA MET A 1 4.63 -13.62 2.60
C MET A 1 3.62 -13.81 1.48
N ASP A 2 2.54 -14.52 1.74
CA ASP A 2 1.43 -14.54 0.81
C ASP A 2 0.56 -13.30 0.96
N ILE A 3 -0.45 -13.14 0.11
CA ILE A 3 -1.27 -11.93 0.10
C ILE A 3 -2.05 -11.75 1.42
N SER A 4 -2.47 -12.84 2.05
CA SER A 4 -3.16 -12.76 3.34
C SER A 4 -2.26 -12.20 4.43
N GLU A 5 -1.01 -12.64 4.46
CA GLU A 5 -0.03 -12.16 5.42
C GLU A 5 0.32 -10.70 5.19
N LEU A 6 0.48 -10.30 3.92
CA LEU A 6 0.73 -8.90 3.55
C LEU A 6 -0.43 -8.01 3.98
N THR A 7 -1.66 -8.48 3.77
CA THR A 7 -2.86 -7.74 4.18
C THR A 7 -2.88 -7.53 5.69
N GLU A 8 -2.55 -8.57 6.47
CA GLU A 8 -2.48 -8.46 7.93
C GLU A 8 -1.39 -7.50 8.38
N GLU A 9 -0.22 -7.52 7.72
CA GLU A 9 0.85 -6.58 8.04
C GLU A 9 0.43 -5.14 7.78
N LEU A 10 -0.27 -4.89 6.68
CA LEU A 10 -0.79 -3.55 6.38
C LEU A 10 -1.82 -3.10 7.42
N ARG A 11 -2.66 -4.02 7.90
CA ARG A 11 -3.61 -3.71 8.97
C ARG A 11 -2.89 -3.31 10.25
N LYS A 12 -1.80 -3.97 10.58
CA LYS A 12 -0.99 -3.62 11.75
C LYS A 12 -0.35 -2.24 11.59
N GLN A 13 0.19 -1.95 10.41
CA GLN A 13 0.79 -0.66 10.12
C GLN A 13 -0.25 0.46 10.19
N ALA A 14 -1.41 0.23 9.62
CA ALA A 14 -2.51 1.19 9.63
C ALA A 14 -2.99 1.50 11.05
N GLY A 15 -3.00 0.50 11.92
CA GLY A 15 -3.41 0.66 13.32
C GLY A 15 -2.44 1.49 14.15
N ARG A 16 -1.21 1.68 13.68
CA ARG A 16 -0.17 2.44 14.40
C ARG A 16 -0.02 3.87 13.93
N ASN A 17 -0.63 4.20 12.80
CA ASN A 17 -0.39 5.45 12.12
C ASN A 17 -1.61 6.36 12.13
N VAL A 18 -1.40 7.63 11.79
CA VAL A 18 -2.45 8.60 11.60
C VAL A 18 -3.32 8.17 10.42
N ARG A 19 -4.62 8.48 10.49
CA ARG A 19 -5.55 8.17 9.41
C ARG A 19 -5.03 8.68 8.07
N LEU A 20 -5.04 7.79 7.06
CA LEU A 20 -4.56 8.13 5.73
C LEU A 20 -5.45 9.17 5.03
N GLY A 21 -6.77 9.03 5.15
CA GLY A 21 -7.72 9.97 4.55
C GLY A 21 -8.02 9.73 3.09
N TYR A 22 -7.50 8.67 2.50
CA TYR A 22 -7.61 8.37 1.06
C TYR A 22 -7.86 6.88 0.85
N LYS A 23 -8.31 6.55 -0.37
CA LYS A 23 -8.43 5.15 -0.81
C LYS A 23 -7.24 4.80 -1.68
N VAL A 24 -6.58 3.70 -1.37
CA VAL A 24 -5.41 3.21 -2.10
C VAL A 24 -5.64 1.76 -2.50
N LYS A 25 -5.33 1.45 -3.75
CA LYS A 25 -5.41 0.09 -4.27
C LYS A 25 -4.00 -0.39 -4.61
N PHE A 26 -3.60 -1.51 -4.01
CA PHE A 26 -2.36 -2.20 -4.38
C PHE A 26 -2.71 -3.30 -5.35
N VAL A 27 -2.16 -3.23 -6.56
CA VAL A 27 -2.33 -4.29 -7.57
C VAL A 27 -1.04 -5.10 -7.59
N LEU A 28 -1.14 -6.34 -7.12
CA LEU A 28 0.01 -7.24 -6.99
C LEU A 28 -0.04 -8.32 -8.06
N ASP A 29 1.04 -9.07 -8.20
CA ASP A 29 1.11 -10.17 -9.16
C ASP A 29 0.18 -11.34 -8.83
N ASP A 30 -0.22 -11.51 -7.56
CA ASP A 30 -1.09 -12.60 -7.13
C ASP A 30 -2.40 -12.13 -6.49
N GLY A 31 -2.80 -10.86 -6.71
CA GLY A 31 -4.06 -10.35 -6.20
C GLY A 31 -4.02 -8.86 -5.95
N LEU A 32 -4.97 -8.37 -5.15
CA LEU A 32 -5.00 -6.97 -4.80
C LEU A 32 -5.27 -6.77 -3.31
N ILE A 33 -4.87 -5.60 -2.82
CA ILE A 33 -5.20 -5.14 -1.48
C ILE A 33 -5.81 -3.76 -1.62
N PHE A 34 -7.02 -3.59 -1.09
CA PHE A 34 -7.71 -2.31 -1.10
C PHE A 34 -7.68 -1.71 0.29
N TRP A 35 -7.16 -0.51 0.42
CA TRP A 35 -7.05 0.21 1.67
C TRP A 35 -7.95 1.44 1.62
N ASP A 36 -9.05 1.40 2.38
CA ASP A 36 -9.92 2.56 2.54
C ASP A 36 -9.56 3.25 3.86
N GLY A 37 -8.86 4.37 3.75
CA GLY A 37 -8.45 5.16 4.90
C GLY A 37 -9.32 6.38 5.15
N THR A 38 -10.51 6.44 4.55
CA THR A 38 -11.39 7.62 4.67
C THR A 38 -12.26 7.63 5.93
N GLY A 39 -12.49 6.46 6.53
CA GLY A 39 -13.32 6.33 7.73
C GLY A 39 -12.52 6.53 9.02
N ASP A 40 -13.19 6.36 10.15
CA ASP A 40 -12.55 6.45 11.46
C ASP A 40 -11.55 5.32 11.69
N LYS A 41 -11.83 4.16 11.11
CA LYS A 41 -10.96 3.00 11.17
C LYS A 41 -10.59 2.58 9.75
N PRO A 42 -9.32 2.22 9.50
CA PRO A 42 -8.94 1.75 8.17
C PRO A 42 -9.62 0.42 7.86
N GLU A 43 -10.10 0.29 6.63
CA GLU A 43 -10.65 -0.95 6.12
C GLU A 43 -9.69 -1.47 5.05
N ILE A 44 -9.07 -2.60 5.32
CA ILE A 44 -8.08 -3.19 4.43
C ILE A 44 -8.49 -4.62 4.12
N GLY A 45 -8.63 -4.93 2.85
CA GLY A 45 -9.05 -6.26 2.42
C GLY A 45 -8.62 -6.55 1.00
N ASN A 46 -9.15 -7.65 0.46
CA ASN A 46 -8.73 -8.15 -0.84
C ASN A 46 -9.84 -8.04 -1.90
N ASP A 47 -10.94 -7.40 -1.57
CA ASP A 47 -12.02 -7.14 -2.53
C ASP A 47 -11.78 -5.80 -3.23
N ASP A 48 -12.01 -5.77 -4.54
CA ASP A 48 -11.91 -4.53 -5.30
C ASP A 48 -13.16 -3.69 -5.03
N LYS A 49 -12.97 -2.59 -4.31
CA LYS A 49 -14.07 -1.67 -3.94
C LYS A 49 -14.30 -0.57 -4.97
N GLY A 50 -13.67 -0.68 -6.14
CA GLY A 50 -13.85 0.28 -7.22
C GLY A 50 -12.73 1.32 -7.30
N ASP A 51 -13.09 2.57 -7.53
CA ASP A 51 -12.10 3.63 -7.74
C ASP A 51 -11.31 3.94 -6.48
N ALA A 52 -10.03 4.20 -6.66
CA ALA A 52 -9.14 4.62 -5.59
C ALA A 52 -8.49 5.96 -5.95
N ASP A 53 -8.08 6.71 -4.94
CA ASP A 53 -7.35 7.96 -5.16
C ASP A 53 -5.99 7.69 -5.79
N THR A 54 -5.41 6.57 -5.44
CA THR A 54 -4.10 6.15 -5.95
C THR A 54 -4.10 4.63 -6.14
N THR A 55 -3.53 4.18 -7.24
CA THR A 55 -3.29 2.75 -7.49
C THR A 55 -1.80 2.53 -7.57
N ILE A 56 -1.31 1.60 -6.76
CA ILE A 56 0.10 1.25 -6.71
C ILE A 56 0.26 -0.18 -7.23
N THR A 57 1.00 -0.34 -8.30
CA THR A 57 1.25 -1.65 -8.92
C THR A 57 2.67 -2.10 -8.60
N MET A 58 2.79 -3.29 -8.05
CA MET A 58 4.09 -3.86 -7.69
C MET A 58 3.92 -5.36 -7.44
N THR A 59 5.04 -6.07 -7.27
CA THR A 59 4.98 -7.48 -6.89
C THR A 59 4.73 -7.62 -5.38
N ALA A 60 4.16 -8.75 -4.99
CA ALA A 60 3.99 -9.07 -3.57
C ALA A 60 5.34 -9.11 -2.85
N GLU A 61 6.37 -9.65 -3.51
CA GLU A 61 7.73 -9.69 -2.97
C GLU A 61 8.27 -8.30 -2.66
N ASN A 62 8.06 -7.35 -3.58
CA ASN A 62 8.52 -5.98 -3.38
C ASN A 62 7.73 -5.26 -2.29
N LEU A 63 6.43 -5.53 -2.18
CA LEU A 63 5.63 -4.98 -1.09
C LEU A 63 6.12 -5.48 0.26
N GLU A 64 6.43 -6.77 0.36
CA GLU A 64 7.01 -7.34 1.58
C GLU A 64 8.30 -6.63 1.97
N LYS A 65 9.18 -6.39 0.99
CA LYS A 65 10.44 -5.68 1.24
C LYS A 65 10.21 -4.24 1.70
N LEU A 66 9.23 -3.55 1.13
CA LEU A 66 8.86 -2.20 1.57
C LEU A 66 8.42 -2.20 3.02
N ILE A 67 7.53 -3.10 3.37
CA ILE A 67 6.98 -3.20 4.74
C ILE A 67 8.08 -3.51 5.74
N GLN A 68 9.04 -4.34 5.36
CA GLN A 68 10.16 -4.75 6.22
C GLN A 68 11.31 -3.73 6.26
N GLY A 69 11.21 -2.68 5.45
CA GLY A 69 12.26 -1.65 5.39
C GLY A 69 13.45 -2.02 4.53
N GLY A 70 13.37 -3.12 3.77
CA GLY A 70 14.45 -3.60 2.90
C GLY A 70 14.45 -3.00 1.49
N LEU A 71 13.47 -2.16 1.17
CA LEU A 71 13.36 -1.53 -0.13
C LEU A 71 12.97 -0.07 0.06
N ASP A 72 13.77 0.84 -0.48
CA ASP A 72 13.48 2.27 -0.43
C ASP A 72 12.37 2.59 -1.43
N PRO A 73 11.23 3.18 -1.00
CA PRO A 73 10.12 3.47 -1.90
C PRO A 73 10.50 4.43 -3.04
N THR A 74 11.35 5.40 -2.79
CA THR A 74 11.77 6.34 -3.83
C THR A 74 12.59 5.62 -4.89
N LEU A 75 13.54 4.79 -4.49
CA LEU A 75 14.34 3.99 -5.42
C LEU A 75 13.47 2.98 -6.17
N ALA A 76 12.51 2.36 -5.48
CA ALA A 76 11.59 1.42 -6.11
C ALA A 76 10.80 2.10 -7.22
N TYR A 77 10.31 3.32 -6.97
CA TYR A 77 9.60 4.09 -7.97
C TYR A 77 10.50 4.45 -9.14
N MET A 78 11.71 4.94 -8.86
CA MET A 78 12.65 5.37 -9.90
C MET A 78 13.14 4.20 -10.78
N THR A 79 13.22 3.00 -10.23
CA THR A 79 13.70 1.82 -10.96
C THR A 79 12.57 0.98 -11.56
N GLY A 80 11.32 1.45 -11.47
CA GLY A 80 10.17 0.76 -12.06
C GLY A 80 9.66 -0.43 -11.28
N LYS A 81 10.14 -0.65 -10.06
CA LYS A 81 9.66 -1.73 -9.19
C LYS A 81 8.32 -1.39 -8.56
N LEU A 82 7.95 -0.14 -8.61
CA LEU A 82 6.69 0.37 -8.07
C LEU A 82 6.15 1.39 -9.06
N ARG A 83 4.90 1.20 -9.47
CA ARG A 83 4.20 2.11 -10.37
C ARG A 83 3.07 2.80 -9.63
N VAL A 84 2.88 4.07 -9.90
CA VAL A 84 1.83 4.87 -9.26
C VAL A 84 0.93 5.48 -10.32
N GLU A 85 -0.38 5.26 -10.19
CA GLU A 85 -1.39 5.92 -10.99
C GLU A 85 -2.29 6.70 -10.04
N GLY A 86 -2.64 7.93 -10.44
CA GLY A 86 -3.46 8.81 -9.60
C GLY A 86 -2.60 9.78 -8.81
N LYS A 87 -2.98 10.01 -7.55
CA LYS A 87 -2.35 11.05 -6.74
C LYS A 87 -1.01 10.59 -6.16
N MET A 88 0.07 11.13 -6.69
CA MET A 88 1.43 10.81 -6.23
C MET A 88 1.63 11.16 -4.75
N GLY A 89 1.07 12.27 -4.29
CA GLY A 89 1.19 12.68 -2.90
C GLY A 89 0.61 11.67 -1.93
N VAL A 90 -0.46 10.98 -2.33
CA VAL A 90 -1.05 9.90 -1.51
C VAL A 90 -0.09 8.72 -1.40
N ALA A 91 0.53 8.35 -2.53
CA ALA A 91 1.50 7.26 -2.53
C ALA A 91 2.70 7.57 -1.63
N LEU A 92 3.21 8.80 -1.69
CA LEU A 92 4.32 9.22 -0.84
C LEU A 92 3.93 9.21 0.64
N LYS A 93 2.72 9.68 0.96
CA LYS A 93 2.22 9.67 2.33
C LYS A 93 2.13 8.24 2.86
N LEU A 94 1.60 7.33 2.05
CA LEU A 94 1.44 5.93 2.43
C LEU A 94 2.80 5.24 2.62
N THR A 95 3.72 5.40 1.67
CA THR A 95 5.02 4.74 1.74
C THR A 95 5.87 5.28 2.90
N SER A 96 5.68 6.53 3.29
CA SER A 96 6.38 7.08 4.46
C SER A 96 5.93 6.42 5.76
N MET A 97 4.71 5.87 5.79
CA MET A 97 4.22 5.12 6.96
C MET A 97 4.99 3.81 7.16
N PHE A 98 5.56 3.25 6.10
CA PHE A 98 6.34 2.01 6.19
C PHE A 98 7.76 2.25 6.70
N ALA A 99 8.24 3.47 6.67
CA ALA A 99 9.61 3.80 7.04
C ALA A 99 9.85 3.79 8.57
N ASP A 100 8.80 3.73 9.33
CA ASP A 100 8.89 3.76 10.80
C ASP A 100 8.97 2.38 11.44
#